data_aa17ef1c6b980053404dcb78bc872648
#
_entry.id   aa17ef1c6b980053404dcb78bc872648
#
_cell.length_a   1.000
_cell.length_b   1.000
_cell.length_c   1.000
_cell.angle_alpha   90.00
_cell.angle_beta   90.00
_cell.angle_gamma   90.00
#
_symmetry.space_group_name_H-M   'P 1'
#
loop_
_entity.id
_entity.type
_entity.pdbx_description
1 polymer ?
#
loop_
_entity_poly.entity_id
_entity_poly.type
_entity_poly.pdbx_seq_one_letter_code
_entity_poly.pdbx_strand_id
1 'polypeptide(L)'
;MVVMAFGKPKGSCYRKQVEAKRLSLDELCVYKETPRQWMKQLLDAARMAPSSMNSQPWRFVVFDSRIHIFSKKHPSDKLGKWDEVNFGIMFANMMTAAEEMWLDVDLIRLDELSQKNFQNNQYVLSAILRP
;
A
#
# COMPACT_ATOMS: atom_id res chain seq x y z
N MET A 1 19.92 13.33 6.68
CA MET A 1 19.40 14.71 6.57
C MET A 1 18.19 14.72 5.64
N VAL A 2 17.12 15.37 6.05
CA VAL A 2 15.91 15.56 5.23
C VAL A 2 15.80 17.04 4.93
N VAL A 3 15.58 17.40 3.65
CA VAL A 3 15.38 18.78 3.20
C VAL A 3 13.96 18.89 2.68
N MET A 4 13.23 19.89 3.17
CA MET A 4 11.85 20.17 2.74
C MET A 4 11.80 21.56 2.11
N ALA A 5 11.33 21.65 0.88
CA ALA A 5 11.06 22.89 0.20
C ALA A 5 9.55 23.16 0.20
N PHE A 6 9.15 24.39 0.46
CA PHE A 6 7.74 24.78 0.43
C PHE A 6 7.59 26.19 -0.14
N GLY A 7 6.42 26.48 -0.65
CA GLY A 7 6.14 27.78 -1.25
C GLY A 7 4.80 27.81 -1.96
N LYS A 8 4.48 28.96 -2.53
CA LYS A 8 3.26 29.12 -3.31
C LYS A 8 3.48 28.58 -4.73
N PRO A 9 2.68 27.62 -5.20
CA PRO A 9 2.85 27.07 -6.53
C PRO A 9 2.45 28.08 -7.62
N LYS A 10 3.07 27.93 -8.77
CA LYS A 10 2.65 28.66 -9.98
C LYS A 10 1.54 27.84 -10.66
N GLY A 11 0.30 28.32 -10.60
CA GLY A 11 -0.86 27.61 -11.13
C GLY A 11 -1.56 26.73 -10.11
N SER A 12 -2.26 25.67 -10.57
CA SER A 12 -2.98 24.74 -9.69
C SER A 12 -2.02 23.81 -8.94
N CYS A 13 -2.23 23.67 -7.64
CA CYS A 13 -1.49 22.72 -6.79
C CYS A 13 -2.24 21.38 -6.60
N TYR A 14 -3.41 21.23 -7.21
CA TYR A 14 -4.23 20.02 -7.05
C TYR A 14 -4.24 19.19 -8.32
N ARG A 15 -4.25 17.87 -8.14
CA ARG A 15 -4.43 16.89 -9.19
C ARG A 15 -5.63 16.02 -8.84
N LYS A 16 -6.50 15.76 -9.82
CA LYS A 16 -7.57 14.78 -9.64
C LYS A 16 -6.99 13.39 -9.50
N GLN A 17 -7.63 12.53 -8.71
CA GLN A 17 -7.19 11.16 -8.48
C GLN A 17 -7.00 10.38 -9.80
N VAL A 18 -7.90 10.56 -10.77
CA VAL A 18 -7.83 9.92 -12.08
C VAL A 18 -6.61 10.33 -12.91
N GLU A 19 -5.98 11.45 -12.61
CA GLU A 19 -4.79 11.95 -13.31
C GLU A 19 -3.50 11.36 -12.75
N ALA A 20 -3.55 10.74 -11.57
CA ALA A 20 -2.39 10.11 -10.97
C ALA A 20 -2.08 8.79 -11.66
N LYS A 21 -0.83 8.63 -12.10
CA LYS A 21 -0.39 7.38 -12.72
C LYS A 21 -0.16 6.34 -11.62
N ARG A 22 -1.10 5.42 -11.47
CA ARG A 22 -1.05 4.31 -10.51
C ARG A 22 -1.53 3.04 -11.18
N LEU A 23 -0.96 1.91 -10.75
CA LEU A 23 -1.47 0.60 -11.13
C LEU A 23 -2.90 0.44 -10.62
N SER A 24 -3.71 -0.31 -11.34
CA SER A 24 -5.09 -0.60 -10.94
C SER A 24 -5.14 -1.57 -9.75
N LEU A 25 -6.27 -1.64 -9.06
CA LEU A 25 -6.46 -2.64 -8.02
C LEU A 25 -6.35 -4.07 -8.56
N ASP A 26 -6.78 -4.32 -9.80
CA ASP A 26 -6.69 -5.65 -10.42
C ASP A 26 -5.23 -6.05 -10.67
N GLU A 27 -4.34 -5.10 -10.92
CA GLU A 27 -2.90 -5.35 -11.07
C GLU A 27 -2.20 -5.54 -9.72
N LEU A 28 -2.70 -4.91 -8.66
CA LEU A 28 -2.08 -4.93 -7.33
C LEU A 28 -2.60 -6.04 -6.43
N CYS A 29 -3.83 -6.49 -6.64
CA CYS A 29 -4.55 -7.36 -5.73
C CYS A 29 -4.82 -8.75 -6.32
N VAL A 30 -4.67 -9.76 -5.47
CA VAL A 30 -5.24 -11.09 -5.68
C VAL A 30 -6.37 -11.26 -4.69
N TYR A 31 -7.60 -11.35 -5.18
CA TYR A 31 -8.78 -11.54 -4.35
C TYR A 31 -9.04 -13.02 -4.10
N LYS A 32 -8.99 -13.43 -2.84
CA LYS A 32 -9.35 -14.79 -2.40
C LYS A 32 -10.83 -14.90 -2.05
N GLU A 33 -11.42 -13.76 -1.71
CA GLU A 33 -12.84 -13.59 -1.42
C GLU A 33 -13.33 -12.31 -2.09
N THR A 34 -14.62 -12.22 -2.36
CA THR A 34 -15.19 -11.01 -2.97
C THR A 34 -15.08 -9.84 -2.01
N PRO A 35 -14.36 -8.76 -2.37
CA PRO A 35 -14.15 -7.65 -1.47
C PRO A 35 -15.43 -6.83 -1.27
N ARG A 36 -15.69 -6.44 -0.04
CA ARG A 36 -16.75 -5.48 0.30
C ARG A 36 -16.38 -4.08 -0.18
N GLN A 37 -17.36 -3.20 -0.29
CA GLN A 37 -17.12 -1.83 -0.78
C GLN A 37 -16.10 -1.07 0.06
N TRP A 38 -16.20 -1.15 1.39
CA TRP A 38 -15.24 -0.49 2.28
C TRP A 38 -13.81 -1.05 2.12
N MET A 39 -13.67 -2.34 1.82
CA MET A 39 -12.37 -2.96 1.54
C MET A 39 -11.75 -2.36 0.27
N LYS A 40 -12.55 -2.17 -0.78
CA LYS A 40 -12.09 -1.54 -2.02
C LYS A 40 -11.65 -0.09 -1.79
N GLN A 41 -12.39 0.66 -0.97
CA GLN A 41 -12.03 2.04 -0.61
C GLN A 41 -10.69 2.09 0.15
N LEU A 42 -10.48 1.16 1.08
CA LEU A 42 -9.24 1.05 1.84
C LEU A 42 -8.05 0.73 0.92
N LEU A 43 -8.22 -0.25 0.04
CA LEU A 43 -7.21 -0.63 -0.95
C LEU A 43 -6.91 0.50 -1.95
N ASP A 44 -7.94 1.26 -2.35
CA ASP A 44 -7.76 2.39 -3.25
C ASP A 44 -6.96 3.53 -2.59
N ALA A 45 -7.19 3.79 -1.31
CA ALA A 45 -6.39 4.73 -0.54
C ALA A 45 -4.91 4.29 -0.46
N ALA A 46 -4.68 3.01 -0.21
CA ALA A 46 -3.33 2.44 -0.22
C ALA A 46 -2.67 2.57 -1.60
N ARG A 47 -3.40 2.25 -2.65
CA ARG A 47 -2.96 2.33 -4.05
C ARG A 47 -2.49 3.74 -4.43
N MET A 48 -3.14 4.76 -3.90
CA MET A 48 -2.84 6.16 -4.21
C MET A 48 -1.59 6.70 -3.54
N ALA A 49 -0.99 5.96 -2.62
CA ALA A 49 0.24 6.38 -1.95
C ALA A 49 1.37 6.67 -2.95
N PRO A 50 2.11 7.77 -2.78
CA PRO A 50 3.30 8.01 -3.57
C PRO A 50 4.42 7.02 -3.20
N SER A 51 5.31 6.77 -4.14
CA SER A 51 6.49 5.92 -3.95
C SER A 51 7.67 6.43 -4.74
N SER A 52 8.87 6.08 -4.32
CA SER A 52 10.10 6.44 -5.00
C SER A 52 10.07 5.97 -6.45
N MET A 53 10.32 6.87 -7.39
CA MET A 53 10.25 6.60 -8.83
C MET A 53 8.90 6.03 -9.29
N ASN A 54 7.84 6.25 -8.52
CA ASN A 54 6.51 5.65 -8.75
C ASN A 54 6.56 4.11 -8.85
N SER A 55 7.43 3.50 -8.07
CA SER A 55 7.72 2.05 -8.14
C SER A 55 6.55 1.17 -7.69
N GLN A 56 5.70 1.67 -6.79
CA GLN A 56 4.51 0.97 -6.30
C GLN A 56 4.82 -0.49 -5.94
N PRO A 57 5.72 -0.73 -4.95
CA PRO A 57 6.28 -2.06 -4.70
C PRO A 57 5.30 -3.02 -4.02
N TRP A 58 4.18 -2.51 -3.54
CA TRP A 58 3.18 -3.28 -2.79
C TRP A 58 2.33 -4.18 -3.66
N ARG A 59 2.00 -5.35 -3.11
CA ARG A 59 1.03 -6.31 -3.67
C ARG A 59 0.17 -6.82 -2.52
N PHE A 60 -1.10 -7.07 -2.80
CA PHE A 60 -2.09 -7.42 -1.79
C PHE A 60 -2.76 -8.75 -2.10
N VAL A 61 -2.88 -9.60 -1.09
CA VAL A 61 -3.75 -10.78 -1.12
C VAL A 61 -4.91 -10.51 -0.18
N VAL A 62 -6.11 -10.46 -0.73
CA VAL A 62 -7.29 -9.90 -0.07
C VAL A 62 -8.27 -11.00 0.29
N PHE A 63 -8.62 -11.06 1.58
CA PHE A 63 -9.70 -11.87 2.15
C PHE A 63 -10.81 -10.94 2.68
N ASP A 64 -11.90 -11.51 3.19
CA ASP A 64 -13.02 -10.70 3.69
C ASP A 64 -12.63 -9.77 4.86
N SER A 65 -11.77 -10.25 5.77
CA SER A 65 -11.41 -9.51 6.99
C SER A 65 -9.90 -9.26 7.15
N ARG A 66 -9.11 -9.55 6.13
CA ARG A 66 -7.65 -9.37 6.20
C ARG A 66 -7.03 -9.14 4.84
N ILE A 67 -5.93 -8.42 4.85
CA ILE A 67 -5.10 -8.17 3.68
C ILE A 67 -3.68 -8.61 4.03
N HIS A 68 -3.12 -9.56 3.28
CA HIS A 68 -1.70 -9.85 3.36
C HIS A 68 -0.95 -8.98 2.37
N ILE A 69 0.10 -8.32 2.86
CA ILE A 69 0.83 -7.30 2.12
C ILE A 69 2.22 -7.83 1.81
N PHE A 70 2.56 -7.75 0.53
CA PHE A 70 3.83 -8.23 -0.01
C PHE A 70 4.58 -7.10 -0.71
N SER A 71 5.89 -7.18 -0.69
CA SER A 71 6.78 -6.37 -1.51
C SER A 71 7.20 -7.14 -2.74
N LYS A 72 7.12 -6.53 -3.91
CA LYS A 72 7.68 -7.07 -5.13
C LYS A 72 9.21 -7.14 -4.98
N LYS A 73 9.81 -8.29 -5.25
CA LYS A 73 11.26 -8.43 -5.26
C LYS A 73 11.88 -7.65 -6.41
N HIS A 74 12.92 -6.90 -6.12
CA HIS A 74 13.65 -6.14 -7.11
C HIS A 74 14.90 -6.91 -7.55
N PRO A 75 15.27 -6.84 -8.86
CA PRO A 75 16.50 -7.45 -9.35
C PRO A 75 17.76 -6.69 -8.91
N SER A 76 17.63 -5.47 -8.38
CA SER A 76 18.73 -4.67 -7.87
C SER A 76 18.42 -4.08 -6.49
N ASP A 77 19.43 -4.03 -5.62
CA ASP A 77 19.31 -3.48 -4.26
C ASP A 77 19.04 -1.97 -4.22
N LYS A 78 19.23 -1.27 -5.32
CA LYS A 78 19.10 0.20 -5.35
C LYS A 78 17.69 0.69 -5.12
N LEU A 79 16.69 0.04 -5.71
CA LEU A 79 15.27 0.40 -5.52
C LEU A 79 14.73 -0.14 -4.20
N GLY A 80 15.19 -1.32 -3.76
CA GLY A 80 14.76 -1.95 -2.53
C GLY A 80 15.12 -1.17 -1.25
N LYS A 81 16.13 -0.31 -1.29
CA LYS A 81 16.52 0.54 -0.15
C LYS A 81 15.43 1.52 0.28
N TRP A 82 14.54 1.90 -0.61
CA TRP A 82 13.47 2.85 -0.32
C TRP A 82 12.15 2.19 0.01
N ASP A 83 12.09 0.86 -0.05
CA ASP A 83 10.83 0.15 0.14
C ASP A 83 10.26 0.33 1.55
N GLU A 84 11.09 0.36 2.59
CA GLU A 84 10.61 0.62 3.95
C GLU A 84 9.89 1.97 4.06
N VAL A 85 10.47 3.02 3.44
CA VAL A 85 9.86 4.35 3.40
C VAL A 85 8.58 4.32 2.55
N ASN A 86 8.62 3.68 1.39
CA ASN A 86 7.46 3.55 0.51
C ASN A 86 6.29 2.85 1.21
N PHE A 87 6.57 1.75 1.91
CA PHE A 87 5.55 1.04 2.69
C PHE A 87 5.01 1.86 3.85
N GLY A 88 5.87 2.59 4.56
CA GLY A 88 5.45 3.50 5.62
C GLY A 88 4.44 4.54 5.12
N ILE A 89 4.67 5.12 3.95
CA ILE A 89 3.75 6.07 3.32
C ILE A 89 2.43 5.38 2.93
N MET A 90 2.51 4.20 2.34
CA MET A 90 1.32 3.43 1.97
C MET A 90 0.48 3.06 3.21
N PHE A 91 1.12 2.61 4.30
CA PHE A 91 0.42 2.32 5.55
C PHE A 91 -0.23 3.55 6.14
N ALA A 92 0.43 4.71 6.09
CA ALA A 92 -0.15 5.97 6.55
C ALA A 92 -1.43 6.30 5.78
N ASN A 93 -1.43 6.16 4.45
CA ASN A 93 -2.62 6.34 3.62
C ASN A 93 -3.74 5.36 4.01
N MET A 94 -3.40 4.08 4.15
CA MET A 94 -4.34 3.04 4.53
C MET A 94 -4.97 3.31 5.90
N MET A 95 -4.14 3.62 6.90
CA MET A 95 -4.60 3.86 8.26
C MET A 95 -5.45 5.12 8.37
N THR A 96 -5.10 6.19 7.65
CA THR A 96 -5.91 7.41 7.58
C THR A 96 -7.30 7.13 6.99
N ALA A 97 -7.36 6.36 5.91
CA ALA A 97 -8.63 5.97 5.30
C ALA A 97 -9.45 5.07 6.24
N ALA A 98 -8.80 4.14 6.93
CA ALA A 98 -9.46 3.27 7.92
C ALA A 98 -10.09 4.10 9.05
N GLU A 99 -9.35 5.08 9.56
CA GLU A 99 -9.84 5.99 10.61
C GLU A 99 -11.07 6.77 10.15
N GLU A 100 -11.05 7.33 8.95
CA GLU A 100 -12.20 8.04 8.37
C GLU A 100 -13.42 7.14 8.18
N MET A 101 -13.21 5.86 7.91
CA MET A 101 -14.27 4.86 7.75
C MET A 101 -14.68 4.16 9.04
N TRP A 102 -14.13 4.56 10.20
CA TRP A 102 -14.38 3.93 11.51
C TRP A 102 -14.05 2.43 11.53
N LEU A 103 -13.02 2.04 10.76
CA LEU A 103 -12.52 0.67 10.72
C LEU A 103 -11.39 0.50 11.74
N ASP A 104 -11.47 -0.57 12.51
CA ASP A 104 -10.38 -1.00 13.38
C ASP A 104 -9.41 -1.89 12.58
N VAL A 105 -8.15 -1.46 12.49
CA VAL A 105 -7.13 -2.15 11.69
C VAL A 105 -5.92 -2.43 12.56
N ASP A 106 -5.59 -3.69 12.71
CA ASP A 106 -4.34 -4.14 13.34
C ASP A 106 -3.32 -4.51 12.25
N LEU A 107 -2.15 -3.88 12.29
CA LEU A 107 -1.02 -4.25 11.46
C LEU A 107 -0.15 -5.23 12.23
N ILE A 108 -0.11 -6.48 11.79
CA ILE A 108 0.63 -7.56 12.46
C ILE A 108 1.52 -8.32 11.49
N ARG A 109 2.57 -8.93 12.01
CA ARG A 109 3.42 -9.84 11.24
C ARG A 109 3.10 -11.28 11.63
N LEU A 110 2.66 -12.07 10.67
CA LEU A 110 2.33 -13.47 10.87
C LEU A 110 3.59 -14.33 10.64
N ASP A 111 3.99 -15.07 11.64
CA ASP A 111 5.21 -15.90 11.60
C ASP A 111 5.16 -16.93 10.48
N GLU A 112 4.02 -17.58 10.29
CA GLU A 112 3.82 -18.58 9.23
C GLU A 112 4.13 -18.02 7.84
N LEU A 113 3.70 -16.80 7.55
CA LEU A 113 3.97 -16.14 6.27
C LEU A 113 5.40 -15.58 6.19
N SER A 114 5.94 -15.14 7.32
CA SER A 114 7.32 -14.62 7.39
C SER A 114 8.36 -15.69 7.07
N GLN A 115 8.08 -16.95 7.40
CA GLN A 115 8.99 -18.07 7.19
C GLN A 115 8.91 -18.65 5.77
N LYS A 116 7.86 -18.32 5.01
CA LYS A 116 7.70 -18.81 3.64
C LYS A 116 8.58 -18.02 2.67
N ASN A 117 9.18 -18.73 1.72
CA ASN A 117 9.92 -18.15 0.62
C ASN A 117 9.05 -18.08 -0.63
N PHE A 118 8.60 -16.89 -0.98
CA PHE A 118 7.81 -16.66 -2.19
C PHE A 118 8.74 -16.32 -3.36
N GLN A 119 8.42 -16.83 -4.55
CA GLN A 119 9.30 -16.70 -5.72
C GLN A 119 9.52 -15.24 -6.14
N ASN A 120 8.46 -14.46 -6.30
CA ASN A 120 8.51 -13.11 -6.86
C ASN A 120 8.22 -12.00 -5.86
N ASN A 121 7.76 -12.34 -4.67
CA ASN A 121 7.34 -11.39 -3.65
C ASN A 121 7.92 -11.77 -2.28
N GLN A 122 8.05 -10.78 -1.43
CA GLN A 122 8.45 -10.95 -0.04
C GLN A 122 7.31 -10.48 0.86
N TYR A 123 6.91 -11.31 1.83
CA TYR A 123 5.91 -10.95 2.81
C TYR A 123 6.39 -9.79 3.68
N VAL A 124 5.53 -8.78 3.86
CA VAL A 124 5.80 -7.62 4.71
C VAL A 124 5.04 -7.74 6.02
N LEU A 125 3.72 -7.63 5.97
CA LEU A 125 2.84 -7.81 7.13
C LEU A 125 1.39 -8.02 6.68
N SER A 126 0.50 -8.19 7.65
CA SER A 126 -0.94 -8.34 7.41
C SER A 126 -1.72 -7.28 8.14
N ALA A 127 -2.73 -6.74 7.47
CA ALA A 127 -3.76 -5.90 8.06
C ALA A 127 -4.96 -6.78 8.42
N ILE A 128 -5.32 -6.81 9.70
CA ILE A 128 -6.51 -7.49 10.20
C ILE A 128 -7.58 -6.43 10.43
N LEU A 129 -8.73 -6.62 9.83
CA LEU A 129 -9.79 -5.63 9.72
C LEU A 129 -11.00 -6.04 10.54
N ARG A 130 -11.48 -5.12 11.37
CA ARG A 130 -12.69 -5.28 12.15
C ARG A 130 -13.62 -4.11 11.83
N PRO A 131 -14.62 -4.37 11.01
CA PRO A 131 -15.60 -3.33 10.68
C PRO A 131 -16.50 -2.94 11.84
#